data_2070062d163e98780db4f183763fa93e
#
_entry.id   2070062d163e98780db4f183763fa93e
#
_cell.length_a   1.000
_cell.length_b   1.000
_cell.length_c   1.000
_cell.angle_alpha   90.00
_cell.angle_beta   90.00
_cell.angle_gamma   90.00
#
_symmetry.space_group_name_H-M   'P 1'
#
loop_
_entity.id
_entity.type
_entity.pdbx_description
1 polymer ?
#
loop_
_entity_poly.entity_id
_entity_poly.type
_entity_poly.pdbx_seq_one_letter_code
_entity_poly.pdbx_strand_id
1 'polypeptide(L)'
;MKKIIFGLCVFFICILSVAAETTDYAPNSKSAILIDAATNTVIFEKNADEKLAPASMTKIMSMLLIMEAIDRGDISLTDEVTISETASSMGGSQVFLQAGEVYKVEELLKGIAIASGNDAVVAMAEYVSGSVEEFVSLMNERAQELGLTNTVFKNPHGLDAEGHYSSARDMSMMASELIKHEKILEFTSIYEDYLKKNDGSSVWLVNTNKLVRFYDGVDGLKTGFTQTAGYCLTATAKKNNTRFISVVMGSETSDKRSSDTTSLLNYAFNSYKTQVILKSDDSLGKKRVENGVKETVDLVLTKDYVKLLRQNEDAPNYSYNINVDTLVAPIKKGDIVGILDVVDENSQVIDTLDVTILEDIPKSNLWESFLKNLKHITSGRNIIK
;
A
#
# COMPACT_ATOMS: atom_id res chain seq x y z
N MET A 1 27.00 -16.75 78.35
CA MET A 1 26.33 -15.89 77.37
C MET A 1 27.06 -16.02 76.05
N LYS A 2 26.55 -16.83 75.14
CA LYS A 2 27.13 -17.04 73.80
C LYS A 2 26.35 -16.16 72.81
N LYS A 3 27.01 -15.18 72.16
CA LYS A 3 26.43 -14.35 71.09
C LYS A 3 26.53 -15.12 69.79
N ILE A 4 25.38 -15.45 69.17
CA ILE A 4 25.28 -15.98 67.82
C ILE A 4 25.18 -14.81 66.87
N ILE A 5 26.22 -14.63 66.00
CA ILE A 5 26.24 -13.66 64.92
C ILE A 5 25.61 -14.36 63.71
N PHE A 6 24.44 -13.87 63.26
CA PHE A 6 23.74 -14.32 62.04
C PHE A 6 24.28 -13.51 60.88
N GLY A 7 25.13 -14.14 60.07
CA GLY A 7 25.64 -13.51 58.82
C GLY A 7 24.59 -13.61 57.72
N LEU A 8 24.05 -12.46 57.28
CA LEU A 8 23.14 -12.32 56.16
C LEU A 8 23.95 -12.30 54.85
N CYS A 9 24.05 -13.43 54.12
CA CYS A 9 24.62 -13.43 52.79
C CYS A 9 23.57 -12.93 51.79
N VAL A 10 23.71 -11.68 51.33
CA VAL A 10 22.94 -11.12 50.23
C VAL A 10 23.51 -11.67 48.91
N PHE A 11 22.79 -12.60 48.29
CA PHE A 11 23.14 -13.11 46.97
C PHE A 11 22.68 -12.10 45.90
N PHE A 12 23.61 -11.35 45.32
CA PHE A 12 23.36 -10.43 44.23
C PHE A 12 23.24 -11.28 42.94
N ILE A 13 22.01 -11.62 42.54
CA ILE A 13 21.77 -12.23 41.23
C ILE A 13 21.90 -11.14 40.15
N CYS A 14 23.05 -11.05 39.54
CA CYS A 14 23.18 -10.31 38.27
C CYS A 14 22.36 -11.02 37.19
N ILE A 15 21.18 -10.50 36.87
CA ILE A 15 20.43 -10.87 35.68
C ILE A 15 21.21 -10.27 34.49
N LEU A 16 22.10 -11.07 33.90
CA LEU A 16 22.65 -10.77 32.57
C LEU A 16 21.49 -10.88 31.58
N SER A 17 20.95 -9.74 31.21
CA SER A 17 20.06 -9.66 30.03
C SER A 17 20.92 -10.01 28.81
N VAL A 18 20.86 -11.26 28.36
CA VAL A 18 21.36 -11.63 27.04
C VAL A 18 20.43 -10.95 26.05
N ALA A 19 20.81 -9.78 25.56
CA ALA A 19 20.18 -9.21 24.40
C ALA A 19 20.41 -10.21 23.26
N ALA A 20 19.36 -10.86 22.79
CA ALA A 20 19.44 -11.65 21.58
C ALA A 20 19.95 -10.71 20.48
N GLU A 21 21.11 -11.02 19.91
CA GLU A 21 21.61 -10.29 18.73
C GLU A 21 20.59 -10.44 17.62
N THR A 22 19.80 -9.39 17.38
CA THR A 22 18.88 -9.36 16.24
C THR A 22 19.72 -9.28 14.98
N THR A 23 19.59 -10.26 14.11
CA THR A 23 20.30 -10.28 12.83
C THR A 23 19.98 -9.03 12.04
N ASP A 24 20.97 -8.23 11.68
CA ASP A 24 20.80 -7.06 10.83
C ASP A 24 20.76 -7.51 9.35
N TYR A 25 19.57 -7.50 8.76
CA TYR A 25 19.36 -7.84 7.35
C TYR A 25 19.65 -6.68 6.38
N ALA A 26 19.95 -5.49 6.89
CA ALA A 26 20.26 -4.30 6.09
C ALA A 26 21.52 -3.57 6.60
N PRO A 27 22.69 -4.27 6.72
CA PRO A 27 23.87 -3.71 7.35
C PRO A 27 24.49 -2.52 6.61
N ASN A 28 24.21 -2.38 5.30
CA ASN A 28 24.77 -1.32 4.47
C ASN A 28 23.88 -0.07 4.37
N SER A 29 22.69 -0.10 4.96
CA SER A 29 21.72 1.00 4.90
C SER A 29 21.65 1.73 6.24
N LYS A 30 21.44 3.05 6.22
CA LYS A 30 21.24 3.86 7.42
C LYS A 30 19.91 3.57 8.08
N SER A 31 18.87 3.44 7.26
CA SER A 31 17.51 3.14 7.67
C SER A 31 16.91 2.08 6.76
N ALA A 32 16.13 1.17 7.33
CA ALA A 32 15.43 0.13 6.57
C ALA A 32 14.14 -0.32 7.27
N ILE A 33 13.19 -0.80 6.47
CA ILE A 33 11.98 -1.46 6.96
C ILE A 33 11.55 -2.55 5.98
N LEU A 34 10.95 -3.60 6.52
CA LEU A 34 10.31 -4.68 5.76
C LEU A 34 8.92 -4.90 6.34
N ILE A 35 7.89 -4.86 5.50
CA ILE A 35 6.51 -5.08 5.90
C ILE A 35 5.83 -6.12 5.01
N ASP A 36 4.83 -6.81 5.56
CA ASP A 36 3.82 -7.53 4.78
C ASP A 36 2.83 -6.51 4.19
N ALA A 37 2.64 -6.54 2.87
CA ALA A 37 1.81 -5.57 2.18
C ALA A 37 0.30 -5.74 2.45
N ALA A 38 -0.15 -6.94 2.82
CA ALA A 38 -1.56 -7.21 3.04
C ALA A 38 -2.04 -6.76 4.44
N THR A 39 -1.16 -6.85 5.44
CA THR A 39 -1.48 -6.55 6.84
C THR A 39 -0.78 -5.31 7.38
N ASN A 40 0.18 -4.75 6.64
CA ASN A 40 1.12 -3.71 7.07
C ASN A 40 1.94 -4.10 8.32
N THR A 41 2.03 -5.40 8.62
CA THR A 41 2.81 -5.89 9.75
C THR A 41 4.30 -5.67 9.51
N VAL A 42 4.96 -5.01 10.45
CA VAL A 42 6.42 -4.80 10.42
C VAL A 42 7.12 -6.11 10.77
N ILE A 43 7.98 -6.58 9.88
CA ILE A 43 8.76 -7.82 10.02
C ILE A 43 10.19 -7.52 10.47
N PHE A 44 10.75 -6.44 9.97
CA PHE A 44 12.08 -5.93 10.32
C PHE A 44 12.09 -4.41 10.23
N GLU A 45 12.79 -3.77 11.14
CA GLU A 45 13.04 -2.33 11.09
C GLU A 45 14.40 -1.97 11.68
N LYS A 46 15.02 -0.94 11.10
CA LYS A 46 16.27 -0.34 11.53
C LYS A 46 16.18 1.15 11.30
N ASN A 47 16.21 1.95 12.36
CA ASN A 47 16.09 3.41 12.30
C ASN A 47 14.93 3.87 11.39
N ALA A 48 13.79 3.13 11.40
CA ALA A 48 12.75 3.27 10.40
C ALA A 48 12.08 4.65 10.39
N ASP A 49 12.16 5.38 11.50
CA ASP A 49 11.58 6.72 11.67
C ASP A 49 12.59 7.87 11.47
N GLU A 50 13.85 7.55 11.12
CA GLU A 50 14.86 8.56 10.85
C GLU A 50 14.49 9.38 9.61
N LYS A 51 14.50 10.72 9.75
CA LYS A 51 14.22 11.66 8.66
C LYS A 51 15.43 11.78 7.75
N LEU A 52 15.32 11.25 6.55
CA LEU A 52 16.36 11.24 5.53
C LEU A 52 15.83 11.84 4.22
N ALA A 53 16.75 12.34 3.39
CA ALA A 53 16.38 12.75 2.02
C ALA A 53 15.92 11.51 1.21
N PRO A 54 14.72 11.53 0.64
CA PRO A 54 14.18 10.36 -0.08
C PRO A 54 14.70 10.26 -1.51
N ALA A 55 15.31 11.31 -2.03
CA ALA A 55 15.64 11.43 -3.45
C ALA A 55 14.42 11.08 -4.34
N SER A 56 14.63 10.42 -5.48
CA SER A 56 13.54 10.06 -6.41
C SER A 56 12.52 9.04 -5.86
N MET A 57 12.68 8.54 -4.62
CA MET A 57 11.57 7.80 -3.99
C MET A 57 10.36 8.71 -3.70
N THR A 58 10.55 10.03 -3.66
CA THR A 58 9.48 11.05 -3.66
C THR A 58 8.41 10.77 -4.71
N LYS A 59 8.81 10.25 -5.88
CA LYS A 59 7.90 9.94 -6.99
C LYS A 59 6.88 8.83 -6.66
N ILE A 60 7.05 8.10 -5.54
CA ILE A 60 6.02 7.18 -5.04
C ILE A 60 4.76 7.96 -4.70
N MET A 61 4.87 9.08 -3.97
CA MET A 61 3.73 9.96 -3.69
C MET A 61 3.19 10.61 -4.97
N SER A 62 4.06 11.02 -5.88
CA SER A 62 3.62 11.60 -7.16
C SER A 62 2.82 10.58 -7.99
N MET A 63 3.30 9.34 -8.09
CA MET A 63 2.58 8.28 -8.77
C MET A 63 1.28 7.93 -8.06
N LEU A 64 1.24 7.95 -6.73
CA LEU A 64 0.01 7.74 -5.95
C LEU A 64 -1.07 8.75 -6.33
N LEU A 65 -0.76 10.04 -6.30
CA LEU A 65 -1.72 11.10 -6.67
C LEU A 65 -2.19 10.99 -8.12
N ILE A 66 -1.29 10.62 -9.05
CA ILE A 66 -1.65 10.39 -10.45
C ILE A 66 -2.61 9.21 -10.57
N MET A 67 -2.32 8.08 -9.89
CA MET A 67 -3.19 6.91 -9.94
C MET A 67 -4.55 7.17 -9.28
N GLU A 68 -4.59 7.89 -8.17
CA GLU A 68 -5.83 8.31 -7.54
C GLU A 68 -6.68 9.22 -8.45
N ALA A 69 -6.04 10.13 -9.20
CA ALA A 69 -6.74 10.97 -10.19
C ALA A 69 -7.32 10.14 -11.35
N ILE A 70 -6.59 9.09 -11.78
CA ILE A 70 -7.10 8.14 -12.79
C ILE A 70 -8.30 7.36 -12.26
N ASP A 71 -8.22 6.83 -11.04
CA ASP A 71 -9.30 6.03 -10.44
C ASP A 71 -10.56 6.84 -10.16
N ARG A 72 -10.42 8.14 -9.84
CA ARG A 72 -11.57 9.07 -9.74
C ARG A 72 -12.17 9.45 -11.10
N GLY A 73 -11.45 9.17 -12.21
CA GLY A 73 -11.86 9.58 -13.55
C GLY A 73 -11.60 11.05 -13.88
N ASP A 74 -10.77 11.75 -13.07
CA ASP A 74 -10.37 13.13 -13.30
C ASP A 74 -9.47 13.24 -14.53
N ILE A 75 -8.62 12.22 -14.75
CA ILE A 75 -7.74 12.03 -15.90
C ILE A 75 -7.79 10.59 -16.38
N SER A 76 -7.35 10.33 -17.62
CA SER A 76 -7.22 9.00 -18.17
C SER A 76 -5.82 8.73 -18.73
N LEU A 77 -5.44 7.45 -18.84
CA LEU A 77 -4.16 7.05 -19.43
C LEU A 77 -3.95 7.51 -20.87
N THR A 78 -5.04 7.77 -21.58
CA THR A 78 -5.03 8.18 -22.99
C THR A 78 -5.06 9.69 -23.20
N ASP A 79 -5.21 10.48 -22.12
CA ASP A 79 -5.22 11.93 -22.20
C ASP A 79 -3.86 12.46 -22.68
N GLU A 80 -3.91 13.53 -23.46
CA GLU A 80 -2.75 14.19 -24.03
C GLU A 80 -2.27 15.34 -23.13
N VAL A 81 -1.00 15.29 -22.76
CA VAL A 81 -0.33 16.29 -21.91
C VAL A 81 0.68 17.07 -22.75
N THR A 82 0.51 18.38 -22.82
CA THR A 82 1.47 19.28 -23.48
C THR A 82 2.60 19.60 -22.50
N ILE A 83 3.84 19.40 -22.93
CA ILE A 83 5.03 19.63 -22.10
C ILE A 83 5.32 21.13 -21.99
N SER A 84 5.39 21.64 -20.78
CA SER A 84 5.75 23.03 -20.48
C SER A 84 7.26 23.30 -20.61
N GLU A 85 7.64 24.56 -20.63
CA GLU A 85 9.04 24.98 -20.52
C GLU A 85 9.65 24.58 -19.18
N THR A 86 8.85 24.65 -18.09
CA THR A 86 9.26 24.23 -16.76
C THR A 86 9.61 22.74 -16.75
N ALA A 87 8.70 21.88 -17.22
CA ALA A 87 8.93 20.44 -17.28
C ALA A 87 10.15 20.09 -18.15
N SER A 88 10.27 20.68 -19.34
CA SER A 88 11.38 20.42 -20.28
C SER A 88 12.75 20.88 -19.77
N SER A 89 12.79 21.89 -18.89
CA SER A 89 14.03 22.43 -18.32
C SER A 89 14.56 21.64 -17.11
N MET A 90 13.84 20.61 -16.66
CA MET A 90 14.20 19.87 -15.47
C MET A 90 15.53 19.15 -15.62
N GLY A 91 16.37 19.25 -14.57
CA GLY A 91 17.65 18.55 -14.48
C GLY A 91 17.52 17.17 -13.81
N GLY A 92 18.66 16.48 -13.71
CA GLY A 92 18.75 15.13 -13.13
C GLY A 92 18.32 14.03 -14.10
N SER A 93 17.59 13.02 -13.63
CA SER A 93 17.06 11.96 -14.50
C SER A 93 15.96 12.52 -15.40
N GLN A 94 16.06 12.28 -16.71
CA GLN A 94 15.16 12.82 -17.72
C GLN A 94 14.79 11.76 -18.76
N VAL A 95 13.66 11.94 -19.40
CA VAL A 95 13.30 11.26 -20.65
C VAL A 95 13.37 12.21 -21.83
N PHE A 96 13.98 13.39 -21.61
CA PHE A 96 14.32 14.40 -22.61
C PHE A 96 13.10 14.96 -23.35
N LEU A 97 12.02 15.26 -22.62
CA LEU A 97 10.84 15.93 -23.16
C LEU A 97 11.17 17.36 -23.57
N GLN A 98 10.58 17.83 -24.69
CA GLN A 98 10.77 19.21 -25.17
C GLN A 98 9.49 20.01 -25.00
N ALA A 99 9.62 21.30 -24.71
CA ALA A 99 8.48 22.20 -24.60
C ALA A 99 7.63 22.20 -25.89
N GLY A 100 6.31 22.09 -25.70
CA GLY A 100 5.34 22.01 -26.78
C GLY A 100 5.14 20.62 -27.38
N GLU A 101 5.95 19.61 -27.02
CA GLU A 101 5.65 18.21 -27.35
C GLU A 101 4.40 17.75 -26.59
N VAL A 102 3.71 16.77 -27.14
CA VAL A 102 2.50 16.19 -26.55
C VAL A 102 2.71 14.68 -26.35
N TYR A 103 2.43 14.21 -25.13
CA TYR A 103 2.53 12.81 -24.75
C TYR A 103 1.28 12.36 -24.01
N LYS A 104 0.96 11.08 -24.12
CA LYS A 104 -0.11 10.49 -23.31
C LYS A 104 0.32 10.34 -21.86
N VAL A 105 -0.64 10.37 -20.94
CA VAL A 105 -0.43 10.10 -19.51
C VAL A 105 0.31 8.78 -19.31
N GLU A 106 -0.06 7.70 -20.05
CA GLU A 106 0.62 6.40 -19.94
C GLU A 106 2.10 6.44 -20.33
N GLU A 107 2.48 7.28 -21.31
CA GLU A 107 3.86 7.43 -21.75
C GLU A 107 4.69 8.18 -20.71
N LEU A 108 4.11 9.22 -20.11
CA LEU A 108 4.74 9.95 -19.01
C LEU A 108 4.89 9.08 -17.76
N LEU A 109 3.88 8.27 -17.40
CA LEU A 109 3.97 7.30 -16.31
C LEU A 109 5.10 6.28 -16.54
N LYS A 110 5.28 5.77 -17.75
CA LYS A 110 6.44 4.93 -18.11
C LYS A 110 7.76 5.68 -17.89
N GLY A 111 7.85 6.93 -18.32
CA GLY A 111 9.02 7.77 -18.09
C GLY A 111 9.35 7.93 -16.60
N ILE A 112 8.33 8.12 -15.76
CA ILE A 112 8.48 8.26 -14.30
C ILE A 112 8.88 6.94 -13.65
N ALA A 113 8.18 5.85 -13.95
CA ALA A 113 8.33 4.56 -13.28
C ALA A 113 9.64 3.87 -13.68
N ILE A 114 9.98 3.86 -14.96
CA ILE A 114 11.13 3.13 -15.51
C ILE A 114 12.42 3.97 -15.36
N ALA A 115 12.45 5.14 -16.01
CA ALA A 115 13.65 5.97 -16.10
C ALA A 115 13.76 7.05 -15.02
N SER A 116 12.76 7.18 -14.16
CA SER A 116 12.77 8.20 -13.10
C SER A 116 12.74 9.66 -13.63
N GLY A 117 12.11 9.91 -14.80
CA GLY A 117 12.09 11.22 -15.46
C GLY A 117 11.55 12.34 -14.57
N ASN A 118 12.38 13.35 -14.32
CA ASN A 118 11.98 14.56 -13.57
C ASN A 118 11.10 15.45 -14.44
N ASP A 119 11.41 15.55 -15.73
CA ASP A 119 10.61 16.20 -16.74
C ASP A 119 9.21 15.61 -16.84
N ALA A 120 9.10 14.30 -16.87
CA ALA A 120 7.82 13.61 -16.95
C ALA A 120 6.96 13.80 -15.68
N VAL A 121 7.54 13.75 -14.48
CA VAL A 121 6.76 13.94 -13.26
C VAL A 121 6.33 15.40 -13.06
N VAL A 122 7.13 16.38 -13.51
CA VAL A 122 6.74 17.79 -13.47
C VAL A 122 5.60 18.05 -14.46
N ALA A 123 5.67 17.53 -15.69
CA ALA A 123 4.56 17.62 -16.64
C ALA A 123 3.26 17.01 -16.09
N MET A 124 3.35 15.86 -15.40
CA MET A 124 2.18 15.24 -14.77
C MET A 124 1.66 16.04 -13.57
N ALA A 125 2.55 16.64 -12.76
CA ALA A 125 2.15 17.50 -11.66
C ALA A 125 1.36 18.71 -12.13
N GLU A 126 1.86 19.39 -13.16
CA GLU A 126 1.16 20.52 -13.79
C GLU A 126 -0.18 20.10 -14.40
N TYR A 127 -0.24 18.91 -15.03
CA TYR A 127 -1.46 18.42 -15.65
C TYR A 127 -2.55 18.06 -14.62
N VAL A 128 -2.18 17.40 -13.53
CA VAL A 128 -3.12 16.93 -12.50
C VAL A 128 -3.67 18.07 -11.63
N SER A 129 -2.85 19.08 -11.34
CA SER A 129 -3.20 20.13 -10.36
C SER A 129 -3.08 21.57 -10.87
N GLY A 130 -2.70 21.75 -12.13
CA GLY A 130 -2.54 23.08 -12.75
C GLY A 130 -1.20 23.75 -12.49
N SER A 131 -0.48 23.39 -11.42
CA SER A 131 0.88 23.87 -11.12
C SER A 131 1.67 22.89 -10.28
N VAL A 132 3.01 23.04 -10.28
CA VAL A 132 3.90 22.24 -9.41
C VAL A 132 3.65 22.56 -7.94
N GLU A 133 3.41 23.80 -7.60
CA GLU A 133 3.16 24.26 -6.24
C GLU A 133 1.88 23.63 -5.66
N GLU A 134 0.81 23.61 -6.43
CA GLU A 134 -0.45 23.00 -6.03
C GLU A 134 -0.29 21.48 -5.87
N PHE A 135 0.44 20.86 -6.80
CA PHE A 135 0.73 19.42 -6.67
C PHE A 135 1.51 19.08 -5.39
N VAL A 136 2.49 19.90 -5.02
CA VAL A 136 3.25 19.75 -3.77
C VAL A 136 2.34 19.97 -2.55
N SER A 137 1.36 20.88 -2.62
CA SER A 137 0.34 21.02 -1.57
C SER A 137 -0.46 19.72 -1.41
N LEU A 138 -0.97 19.16 -2.51
CA LEU A 138 -1.67 17.88 -2.51
C LEU A 138 -0.82 16.72 -1.98
N MET A 139 0.49 16.67 -2.33
CA MET A 139 1.41 15.66 -1.78
C MET A 139 1.50 15.74 -0.25
N ASN A 140 1.59 16.94 0.31
CA ASN A 140 1.65 17.13 1.77
C ASN A 140 0.31 16.89 2.46
N GLU A 141 -0.80 17.28 1.86
CA GLU A 141 -2.15 16.96 2.34
C GLU A 141 -2.35 15.44 2.39
N ARG A 142 -1.99 14.74 1.30
CA ARG A 142 -2.09 13.28 1.25
C ARG A 142 -1.17 12.61 2.27
N ALA A 143 0.02 13.16 2.50
CA ALA A 143 0.91 12.69 3.55
C ALA A 143 0.27 12.80 4.95
N GLN A 144 -0.44 13.90 5.24
CA GLN A 144 -1.18 14.07 6.49
C GLN A 144 -2.34 13.09 6.62
N GLU A 145 -3.13 12.89 5.58
CA GLU A 145 -4.24 11.91 5.55
C GLU A 145 -3.76 10.48 5.81
N LEU A 146 -2.59 10.12 5.28
CA LEU A 146 -1.95 8.83 5.50
C LEU A 146 -1.23 8.73 6.86
N GLY A 147 -1.19 9.80 7.65
CA GLY A 147 -0.51 9.84 8.95
C GLY A 147 1.02 9.78 8.86
N LEU A 148 1.62 10.26 7.77
CA LEU A 148 3.07 10.24 7.53
C LEU A 148 3.75 11.37 8.33
N THR A 149 4.06 11.11 9.58
CA THR A 149 4.54 12.14 10.52
C THR A 149 5.99 12.55 10.32
N ASN A 150 6.75 11.76 9.56
CA ASN A 150 8.17 12.00 9.27
C ASN A 150 8.40 12.36 7.80
N THR A 151 7.40 12.94 7.12
CA THR A 151 7.47 13.26 5.69
C THR A 151 7.05 14.69 5.41
N VAL A 152 7.85 15.40 4.62
CA VAL A 152 7.51 16.71 4.04
C VAL A 152 8.05 16.77 2.62
N PHE A 153 7.20 17.12 1.67
CA PHE A 153 7.55 17.32 0.27
C PHE A 153 7.75 18.80 -0.06
N LYS A 154 8.77 19.09 -0.87
CA LYS A 154 9.08 20.44 -1.41
C LYS A 154 9.04 20.46 -2.95
N ASN A 155 9.03 19.30 -3.57
CA ASN A 155 8.94 19.13 -5.00
C ASN A 155 8.41 17.71 -5.35
N PRO A 156 7.92 17.46 -6.58
CA PRO A 156 7.36 16.16 -6.95
C PRO A 156 8.38 15.11 -7.40
N HIS A 157 9.66 15.50 -7.57
CA HIS A 157 10.69 14.69 -8.20
C HIS A 157 11.77 14.16 -7.25
N GLY A 158 12.00 14.84 -6.10
CA GLY A 158 12.95 14.42 -5.08
C GLY A 158 14.38 14.93 -5.26
N LEU A 159 14.62 15.99 -6.02
CA LEU A 159 15.88 16.72 -5.92
C LEU A 159 16.00 17.38 -4.55
N ASP A 160 17.23 17.48 -4.06
CA ASP A 160 17.50 18.01 -2.73
C ASP A 160 16.94 19.43 -2.57
N ALA A 161 16.19 19.65 -1.49
CA ALA A 161 15.63 20.93 -1.10
C ALA A 161 15.57 20.99 0.44
N GLU A 162 15.76 22.18 0.98
CA GLU A 162 15.68 22.38 2.43
C GLU A 162 14.29 21.96 2.96
N GLY A 163 14.29 21.11 3.97
CA GLY A 163 13.05 20.58 4.56
C GLY A 163 12.33 19.53 3.72
N HIS A 164 12.98 18.94 2.69
CA HIS A 164 12.47 17.82 1.93
C HIS A 164 13.01 16.52 2.52
N TYR A 165 12.16 15.76 3.22
CA TYR A 165 12.56 14.52 3.89
C TYR A 165 11.40 13.51 3.95
N SER A 166 11.75 12.27 4.20
CA SER A 166 10.83 11.19 4.57
C SER A 166 11.54 10.19 5.49
N SER A 167 10.86 9.13 5.90
CA SER A 167 11.41 8.02 6.66
C SER A 167 11.16 6.69 5.95
N ALA A 168 11.88 5.64 6.30
CA ALA A 168 11.64 4.32 5.72
C ALA A 168 10.23 3.81 6.04
N ARG A 169 9.72 4.08 7.26
CA ARG A 169 8.35 3.75 7.65
C ARG A 169 7.32 4.47 6.77
N ASP A 170 7.43 5.78 6.65
CA ASP A 170 6.49 6.57 5.85
C ASP A 170 6.55 6.16 4.37
N MET A 171 7.74 5.87 3.83
CA MET A 171 7.92 5.34 2.48
C MET A 171 7.22 3.98 2.30
N SER A 172 7.27 3.10 3.31
CA SER A 172 6.59 1.80 3.23
C SER A 172 5.06 1.95 3.24
N MET A 173 4.53 2.91 4.00
CA MET A 173 3.09 3.22 4.01
C MET A 173 2.63 3.80 2.67
N MET A 174 3.39 4.75 2.10
CA MET A 174 3.11 5.28 0.75
C MET A 174 3.15 4.19 -0.31
N ALA A 175 4.13 3.29 -0.22
CA ALA A 175 4.25 2.16 -1.14
C ALA A 175 3.07 1.20 -1.01
N SER A 176 2.65 0.89 0.23
CA SER A 176 1.48 0.06 0.51
C SER A 176 0.20 0.68 -0.06
N GLU A 177 0.07 2.00 -0.01
CA GLU A 177 -1.08 2.71 -0.59
C GLU A 177 -1.02 2.68 -2.12
N LEU A 178 0.14 3.01 -2.71
CA LEU A 178 0.31 3.03 -4.16
C LEU A 178 0.00 1.69 -4.83
N ILE A 179 0.40 0.57 -4.24
CA ILE A 179 0.18 -0.76 -4.85
C ILE A 179 -1.26 -1.24 -4.78
N LYS A 180 -2.17 -0.56 -4.05
CA LYS A 180 -3.61 -0.81 -4.12
C LYS A 180 -4.16 -0.43 -5.50
N HIS A 181 -3.52 0.49 -6.19
CA HIS A 181 -3.75 0.83 -7.59
C HIS A 181 -2.94 -0.15 -8.47
N GLU A 182 -3.39 -1.39 -8.59
CA GLU A 182 -2.61 -2.48 -9.22
C GLU A 182 -2.06 -2.13 -10.61
N LYS A 183 -2.73 -1.23 -11.34
CA LYS A 183 -2.31 -0.75 -12.65
C LYS A 183 -0.90 -0.15 -12.64
N ILE A 184 -0.44 0.44 -11.54
CA ILE A 184 0.92 1.01 -11.45
C ILE A 184 2.00 -0.06 -11.59
N LEU A 185 1.71 -1.29 -11.14
CA LEU A 185 2.68 -2.39 -11.23
C LEU A 185 2.95 -2.81 -12.67
N GLU A 186 2.02 -2.56 -13.60
CA GLU A 186 2.25 -2.78 -15.03
C GLU A 186 3.37 -1.87 -15.57
N PHE A 187 3.56 -0.68 -15.00
CA PHE A 187 4.61 0.27 -15.37
C PHE A 187 5.91 0.01 -14.60
N THR A 188 5.83 -0.20 -13.28
CA THR A 188 7.02 -0.35 -12.43
C THR A 188 7.74 -1.68 -12.64
N SER A 189 7.05 -2.72 -13.13
CA SER A 189 7.62 -4.03 -13.45
C SER A 189 8.34 -4.08 -14.80
N ILE A 190 8.22 -3.07 -15.66
CA ILE A 190 8.91 -3.02 -16.93
C ILE A 190 10.41 -2.82 -16.69
N TYR A 191 11.24 -3.73 -17.19
CA TYR A 191 12.70 -3.57 -17.10
C TYR A 191 13.24 -2.58 -18.11
N GLU A 192 12.77 -2.64 -19.37
CA GLU A 192 13.17 -1.73 -20.43
C GLU A 192 12.03 -1.51 -21.43
N ASP A 193 11.92 -0.30 -21.97
CA ASP A 193 10.94 0.10 -22.99
C ASP A 193 11.52 1.27 -23.81
N TYR A 194 10.78 1.73 -24.79
CA TYR A 194 11.11 2.90 -25.61
C TYR A 194 10.01 3.94 -25.54
N LEU A 195 10.41 5.18 -25.23
CA LEU A 195 9.53 6.34 -25.38
C LEU A 195 9.72 6.91 -26.79
N LYS A 196 8.66 6.90 -27.59
CA LYS A 196 8.67 7.49 -28.94
C LYS A 196 8.54 9.01 -28.83
N LYS A 197 9.40 9.74 -29.56
CA LYS A 197 9.36 11.19 -29.64
C LYS A 197 8.61 11.64 -30.89
N ASN A 198 8.13 12.91 -30.87
CA ASN A 198 7.38 13.49 -31.95
C ASN A 198 8.21 13.65 -33.25
N ASP A 199 9.53 13.73 -33.16
CA ASP A 199 10.46 13.77 -34.30
C ASP A 199 10.74 12.38 -34.92
N GLY A 200 10.10 11.34 -34.42
CA GLY A 200 10.28 9.92 -34.85
C GLY A 200 11.45 9.19 -34.20
N SER A 201 12.26 9.86 -33.39
CA SER A 201 13.31 9.24 -32.59
C SER A 201 12.69 8.49 -31.40
N SER A 202 13.52 7.75 -30.66
CA SER A 202 13.07 7.06 -29.43
C SER A 202 14.10 7.18 -28.33
N VAL A 203 13.64 7.36 -27.12
CA VAL A 203 14.47 7.29 -25.90
C VAL A 203 14.37 5.89 -25.34
N TRP A 204 15.49 5.22 -25.16
CA TRP A 204 15.54 3.93 -24.48
C TRP A 204 15.41 4.14 -22.98
N LEU A 205 14.36 3.59 -22.40
CA LEU A 205 14.09 3.61 -20.96
C LEU A 205 14.61 2.32 -20.35
N VAL A 206 15.44 2.43 -19.30
CA VAL A 206 15.92 1.28 -18.53
C VAL A 206 15.57 1.48 -17.07
N ASN A 207 14.97 0.47 -16.45
CA ASN A 207 14.54 0.55 -15.07
C ASN A 207 15.73 0.74 -14.14
N THR A 208 15.65 1.79 -13.34
CA THR A 208 16.66 2.12 -12.34
C THR A 208 16.70 1.09 -11.20
N ASN A 209 15.61 0.33 -11.00
CA ASN A 209 15.56 -0.83 -10.11
C ASN A 209 15.92 -2.12 -10.86
N LYS A 210 17.17 -2.49 -10.83
CA LYS A 210 17.65 -3.72 -11.52
C LYS A 210 17.03 -4.99 -10.96
N LEU A 211 16.52 -4.99 -9.72
CA LEU A 211 15.89 -6.17 -9.11
C LEU A 211 14.62 -6.61 -9.84
N VAL A 212 13.96 -5.72 -10.58
CA VAL A 212 12.83 -6.08 -11.47
C VAL A 212 13.22 -7.19 -12.46
N ARG A 213 14.47 -7.23 -12.92
CA ARG A 213 14.97 -8.29 -13.80
C ARG A 213 15.65 -9.42 -13.05
N PHE A 214 16.38 -9.11 -11.96
CA PHE A 214 17.33 -10.03 -11.35
C PHE A 214 16.88 -10.67 -10.04
N TYR A 215 15.68 -10.32 -9.55
CA TYR A 215 15.08 -10.95 -8.38
C TYR A 215 13.65 -11.39 -8.71
N ASP A 216 13.41 -12.70 -8.69
CA ASP A 216 12.11 -13.28 -8.98
C ASP A 216 11.02 -12.74 -8.06
N GLY A 217 9.93 -12.22 -8.66
CA GLY A 217 8.78 -11.65 -7.98
C GLY A 217 8.86 -10.14 -7.71
N VAL A 218 10.00 -9.46 -7.92
CA VAL A 218 10.06 -7.99 -7.82
C VAL A 218 9.36 -7.35 -9.02
N ASP A 219 8.36 -6.51 -8.73
CA ASP A 219 7.53 -5.79 -9.71
C ASP A 219 7.49 -4.27 -9.49
N GLY A 220 8.35 -3.73 -8.64
CA GLY A 220 8.47 -2.30 -8.37
C GLY A 220 9.41 -1.99 -7.21
N LEU A 221 9.36 -0.78 -6.66
CA LEU A 221 8.65 0.41 -7.08
C LEU A 221 9.60 1.49 -7.60
N LYS A 222 10.49 2.02 -6.70
CA LYS A 222 11.27 3.22 -7.03
C LYS A 222 12.61 3.27 -6.32
N THR A 223 13.67 3.56 -7.08
CA THR A 223 14.99 3.92 -6.55
C THR A 223 15.09 5.41 -6.29
N GLY A 224 16.03 5.78 -5.41
CA GLY A 224 16.44 7.17 -5.20
C GLY A 224 17.95 7.29 -5.08
N PHE A 225 18.50 8.39 -5.58
CA PHE A 225 19.89 8.77 -5.37
C PHE A 225 20.08 10.28 -5.48
N THR A 226 20.68 10.88 -4.49
CA THR A 226 21.39 12.16 -4.51
C THR A 226 22.65 12.03 -3.65
N GLN A 227 23.56 13.00 -3.70
CA GLN A 227 24.74 13.00 -2.84
C GLN A 227 24.34 13.03 -1.35
N THR A 228 23.24 13.72 -1.02
CA THR A 228 22.71 13.84 0.35
C THR A 228 22.02 12.54 0.79
N ALA A 229 21.20 11.96 -0.07
CA ALA A 229 20.39 10.77 0.25
C ALA A 229 21.22 9.47 0.30
N GLY A 230 22.30 9.38 -0.48
CA GLY A 230 22.90 8.09 -0.82
C GLY A 230 21.96 7.26 -1.71
N TYR A 231 22.22 5.97 -1.81
CA TYR A 231 21.40 5.07 -2.62
C TYR A 231 20.23 4.52 -1.79
N CYS A 232 19.02 4.72 -2.32
CA CYS A 232 17.76 4.34 -1.69
C CYS A 232 16.92 3.46 -2.65
N LEU A 233 16.07 2.62 -2.07
CA LEU A 233 15.12 1.80 -2.82
C LEU A 233 13.90 1.47 -1.97
N THR A 234 12.72 1.71 -2.51
CA THR A 234 11.49 1.08 -2.09
C THR A 234 11.17 0.01 -3.12
N ALA A 235 11.17 -1.25 -2.70
CA ALA A 235 10.87 -2.40 -3.54
C ALA A 235 9.61 -3.11 -3.07
N THR A 236 8.84 -3.65 -4.01
CA THR A 236 7.77 -4.61 -3.74
C THR A 236 8.05 -5.90 -4.49
N ALA A 237 7.75 -7.02 -3.86
CA ALA A 237 7.90 -8.34 -4.44
C ALA A 237 6.72 -9.23 -4.06
N LYS A 238 6.20 -10.00 -5.03
CA LYS A 238 5.11 -10.95 -4.82
C LYS A 238 5.54 -12.34 -5.25
N LYS A 239 5.41 -13.32 -4.35
CA LYS A 239 5.53 -14.75 -4.67
C LYS A 239 4.30 -15.47 -4.15
N ASN A 240 3.66 -16.25 -5.02
CA ASN A 240 2.36 -16.84 -4.73
C ASN A 240 1.36 -15.74 -4.33
N ASN A 241 0.72 -15.85 -3.18
CA ASN A 241 -0.23 -14.86 -2.65
C ASN A 241 0.37 -13.92 -1.60
N THR A 242 1.68 -13.98 -1.35
CA THR A 242 2.37 -13.16 -0.35
C THR A 242 3.14 -12.05 -1.04
N ARG A 243 2.91 -10.81 -0.62
CA ARG A 243 3.62 -9.61 -1.09
C ARG A 243 4.31 -8.92 0.07
N PHE A 244 5.58 -8.60 -0.10
CA PHE A 244 6.34 -7.79 0.84
C PHE A 244 6.77 -6.48 0.22
N ILE A 245 6.92 -5.47 1.09
CA ILE A 245 7.51 -4.17 0.77
C ILE A 245 8.77 -4.01 1.60
N SER A 246 9.87 -3.71 0.94
CA SER A 246 11.17 -3.42 1.54
C SER A 246 11.58 -2.00 1.20
N VAL A 247 11.95 -1.21 2.20
CA VAL A 247 12.54 0.11 2.01
C VAL A 247 13.92 0.12 2.61
N VAL A 248 14.91 0.59 1.85
CA VAL A 248 16.27 0.84 2.31
C VAL A 248 16.69 2.25 1.92
N MET A 249 17.33 2.97 2.86
CA MET A 249 17.73 4.36 2.68
C MET A 249 19.18 4.57 3.12
N GLY A 250 19.90 5.41 2.39
CA GLY A 250 21.22 5.86 2.78
C GLY A 250 22.34 4.85 2.61
N SER A 251 22.23 3.92 1.63
CA SER A 251 23.34 3.00 1.28
C SER A 251 24.45 3.75 0.52
N GLU A 252 25.71 3.29 0.67
CA GLU A 252 26.86 3.94 0.03
C GLU A 252 26.93 3.69 -1.49
N THR A 253 26.45 2.52 -1.95
CA THR A 253 26.49 2.14 -3.37
C THR A 253 25.18 1.47 -3.80
N SER A 254 24.91 1.47 -5.10
CA SER A 254 23.75 0.77 -5.68
C SER A 254 23.76 -0.74 -5.40
N ASP A 255 24.93 -1.35 -5.34
CA ASP A 255 25.07 -2.78 -5.11
C ASP A 255 24.78 -3.12 -3.63
N LYS A 256 25.28 -2.31 -2.68
CA LYS A 256 24.98 -2.44 -1.25
C LYS A 256 23.48 -2.28 -0.99
N ARG A 257 22.84 -1.27 -1.60
CA ARG A 257 21.39 -1.06 -1.56
C ARG A 257 20.63 -2.31 -2.06
N SER A 258 21.04 -2.84 -3.22
CA SER A 258 20.39 -4.01 -3.81
C SER A 258 20.62 -5.27 -2.99
N SER A 259 21.81 -5.42 -2.38
CA SER A 259 22.13 -6.52 -1.46
C SER A 259 21.23 -6.51 -0.21
N ASP A 260 21.09 -5.36 0.45
CA ASP A 260 20.24 -5.23 1.64
C ASP A 260 18.77 -5.51 1.31
N THR A 261 18.27 -4.94 0.19
CA THR A 261 16.90 -5.22 -0.29
C THR A 261 16.69 -6.72 -0.54
N THR A 262 17.64 -7.38 -1.20
CA THR A 262 17.60 -8.83 -1.47
C THR A 262 17.61 -9.64 -0.17
N SER A 263 18.44 -9.27 0.81
CA SER A 263 18.51 -9.94 2.11
C SER A 263 17.17 -9.83 2.87
N LEU A 264 16.56 -8.65 2.89
CA LEU A 264 15.25 -8.42 3.51
C LEU A 264 14.16 -9.25 2.84
N LEU A 265 14.07 -9.25 1.51
CA LEU A 265 13.08 -10.03 0.77
C LEU A 265 13.28 -11.53 0.93
N ASN A 266 14.53 -12.02 0.91
CA ASN A 266 14.84 -13.43 1.17
C ASN A 266 14.43 -13.84 2.57
N TYR A 267 14.74 -13.02 3.59
CA TYR A 267 14.30 -13.26 4.95
C TYR A 267 12.77 -13.35 5.03
N ALA A 268 12.06 -12.40 4.41
CA ALA A 268 10.60 -12.39 4.38
C ALA A 268 10.03 -13.67 3.77
N PHE A 269 10.39 -14.00 2.53
CA PHE A 269 9.84 -15.15 1.83
C PHE A 269 10.25 -16.51 2.43
N ASN A 270 11.42 -16.60 3.08
CA ASN A 270 11.83 -17.82 3.76
C ASN A 270 11.13 -18.02 5.11
N SER A 271 10.71 -16.92 5.76
CA SER A 271 10.19 -16.96 7.12
C SER A 271 8.68 -16.83 7.23
N TYR A 272 8.03 -16.19 6.25
CA TYR A 272 6.62 -15.82 6.35
C TYR A 272 5.82 -16.14 5.09
N LYS A 273 4.53 -16.35 5.30
CA LYS A 273 3.50 -16.48 4.25
C LYS A 273 2.26 -15.71 4.65
N THR A 274 1.54 -15.17 3.68
CA THR A 274 0.21 -14.59 3.89
C THR A 274 -0.84 -15.64 3.56
N GLN A 275 -1.77 -15.87 4.47
CA GLN A 275 -2.88 -16.79 4.30
C GLN A 275 -4.20 -16.04 4.31
N VAL A 276 -5.03 -16.28 3.30
CA VAL A 276 -6.42 -15.81 3.28
C VAL A 276 -7.22 -16.69 4.23
N ILE A 277 -7.82 -16.09 5.23
CA ILE A 277 -8.64 -16.75 6.26
C ILE A 277 -10.12 -16.74 5.83
N LEU A 278 -10.61 -15.58 5.38
CA LEU A 278 -11.95 -15.40 4.81
C LEU A 278 -11.83 -14.58 3.54
N LYS A 279 -12.52 -14.98 2.49
CA LYS A 279 -12.58 -14.20 1.25
C LYS A 279 -13.73 -13.21 1.30
N SER A 280 -13.52 -12.07 0.68
CA SER A 280 -14.53 -11.01 0.59
C SER A 280 -15.75 -11.38 -0.25
N ASP A 281 -15.63 -12.36 -1.16
CA ASP A 281 -16.73 -12.84 -1.99
C ASP A 281 -17.48 -14.05 -1.41
N ASP A 282 -16.97 -14.65 -0.32
CA ASP A 282 -17.64 -15.75 0.37
C ASP A 282 -18.85 -15.24 1.17
N SER A 283 -20.01 -15.92 0.98
CA SER A 283 -21.22 -15.57 1.74
C SER A 283 -21.06 -15.90 3.22
N LEU A 284 -21.20 -14.90 4.07
CA LEU A 284 -21.26 -15.03 5.53
C LEU A 284 -22.63 -15.49 6.04
N GLY A 285 -23.61 -15.59 5.12
CA GLY A 285 -25.00 -15.94 5.41
C GLY A 285 -25.99 -14.93 4.84
N LYS A 286 -27.27 -15.23 4.99
CA LYS A 286 -28.34 -14.37 4.45
C LYS A 286 -29.01 -13.56 5.56
N LYS A 287 -29.23 -12.28 5.28
CA LYS A 287 -29.97 -11.36 6.16
C LYS A 287 -31.25 -10.90 5.48
N ARG A 288 -32.34 -10.80 6.26
CA ARG A 288 -33.62 -10.27 5.76
C ARG A 288 -33.51 -8.75 5.55
N VAL A 289 -34.15 -8.28 4.45
CA VAL A 289 -34.24 -6.86 4.10
C VAL A 289 -35.70 -6.42 4.18
N GLU A 290 -35.97 -5.42 4.99
CA GLU A 290 -37.29 -4.80 5.10
C GLU A 290 -37.51 -3.79 3.97
N ASN A 291 -38.73 -3.73 3.46
CA ASN A 291 -39.15 -2.81 2.39
C ASN A 291 -38.34 -2.89 1.09
N GLY A 292 -37.52 -3.93 0.90
CA GLY A 292 -36.70 -4.10 -0.31
C GLY A 292 -37.43 -4.88 -1.39
N VAL A 293 -37.02 -4.73 -2.66
CA VAL A 293 -37.48 -5.60 -3.78
C VAL A 293 -37.10 -7.06 -3.57
N LYS A 294 -35.98 -7.34 -2.89
CA LYS A 294 -35.57 -8.67 -2.42
C LYS A 294 -35.84 -8.82 -0.92
N GLU A 295 -36.21 -10.03 -0.51
CA GLU A 295 -36.48 -10.33 0.90
C GLU A 295 -35.23 -10.63 1.71
N THR A 296 -34.18 -11.11 1.06
CA THR A 296 -32.91 -11.45 1.68
C THR A 296 -31.75 -11.06 0.79
N VAL A 297 -30.61 -10.79 1.38
CA VAL A 297 -29.36 -10.51 0.70
C VAL A 297 -28.24 -11.33 1.36
N ASP A 298 -27.22 -11.72 0.58
CA ASP A 298 -26.02 -12.33 1.09
C ASP A 298 -25.11 -11.25 1.71
N LEU A 299 -24.66 -11.51 2.92
CA LEU A 299 -23.66 -10.70 3.61
C LEU A 299 -22.27 -11.16 3.19
N VAL A 300 -21.35 -10.23 2.95
CA VAL A 300 -19.96 -10.51 2.58
C VAL A 300 -19.03 -9.52 3.29
N LEU A 301 -17.72 -9.79 3.27
CA LEU A 301 -16.72 -8.82 3.76
C LEU A 301 -16.44 -7.75 2.71
N THR A 302 -16.00 -6.57 3.16
CA THR A 302 -15.54 -5.49 2.25
C THR A 302 -14.20 -5.81 1.59
N LYS A 303 -13.38 -6.66 2.22
CA LYS A 303 -12.07 -7.13 1.74
C LYS A 303 -11.74 -8.49 2.33
N ASP A 304 -10.79 -9.19 1.72
CA ASP A 304 -10.28 -10.45 2.26
C ASP A 304 -9.69 -10.25 3.66
N TYR A 305 -10.00 -11.18 4.56
CA TYR A 305 -9.33 -11.27 5.84
C TYR A 305 -8.12 -12.17 5.72
N VAL A 306 -6.95 -11.57 5.91
CA VAL A 306 -5.67 -12.23 5.73
C VAL A 306 -4.84 -12.17 7.01
N LYS A 307 -3.98 -13.16 7.22
CA LYS A 307 -3.00 -13.18 8.31
C LYS A 307 -1.61 -13.46 7.78
N LEU A 308 -0.64 -12.76 8.34
CA LEU A 308 0.77 -13.08 8.18
C LEU A 308 1.15 -14.18 9.17
N LEU A 309 1.64 -15.30 8.67
CA LEU A 309 2.04 -16.48 9.46
C LEU A 309 3.51 -16.81 9.20
N ARG A 310 4.16 -17.52 10.12
CA ARG A 310 5.43 -18.17 9.82
C ARG A 310 5.22 -19.27 8.78
N GLN A 311 6.25 -19.60 7.99
CA GLN A 311 6.13 -20.60 6.91
C GLN A 311 5.60 -21.97 7.42
N ASN A 312 5.98 -22.36 8.62
CA ASN A 312 5.62 -23.64 9.22
C ASN A 312 4.42 -23.56 10.21
N GLU A 313 3.74 -22.41 10.27
CA GLU A 313 2.57 -22.21 11.10
C GLU A 313 1.30 -22.39 10.27
N ASP A 314 0.31 -23.03 10.85
CA ASP A 314 -1.05 -23.04 10.33
C ASP A 314 -1.84 -21.89 10.96
N ALA A 315 -2.86 -21.42 10.25
CA ALA A 315 -3.74 -20.40 10.79
C ALA A 315 -4.44 -20.94 12.05
N PRO A 316 -4.51 -20.15 13.12
CA PRO A 316 -5.31 -20.52 14.29
C PRO A 316 -6.78 -20.74 13.91
N ASN A 317 -7.48 -21.56 14.69
CA ASN A 317 -8.91 -21.70 14.54
C ASN A 317 -9.60 -20.43 15.09
N TYR A 318 -10.35 -19.77 14.22
CA TYR A 318 -11.13 -18.59 14.60
C TYR A 318 -12.61 -18.93 14.68
N SER A 319 -13.31 -18.30 15.61
CA SER A 319 -14.76 -18.22 15.63
C SER A 319 -15.20 -16.83 15.15
N TYR A 320 -16.42 -16.72 14.63
CA TYR A 320 -16.90 -15.49 14.03
C TYR A 320 -18.26 -15.12 14.59
N ASN A 321 -18.40 -13.86 15.04
CA ASN A 321 -19.68 -13.30 15.47
C ASN A 321 -20.10 -12.19 14.49
N ILE A 322 -21.21 -12.41 13.78
CA ILE A 322 -21.72 -11.45 12.80
C ILE A 322 -22.78 -10.57 13.46
N ASN A 323 -22.49 -9.30 13.55
CA ASN A 323 -23.37 -8.27 14.13
C ASN A 323 -23.89 -7.36 13.02
N VAL A 324 -25.11 -7.61 12.58
CA VAL A 324 -25.76 -6.82 11.51
C VAL A 324 -27.13 -6.39 12.02
N ASP A 325 -27.39 -5.09 11.98
CA ASP A 325 -28.68 -4.51 12.34
C ASP A 325 -29.81 -4.92 11.36
N THR A 326 -31.02 -4.46 11.64
CA THR A 326 -32.14 -4.64 10.72
C THR A 326 -31.87 -3.88 9.43
N LEU A 327 -31.81 -4.61 8.31
CA LEU A 327 -31.59 -4.02 7.00
C LEU A 327 -32.90 -3.45 6.44
N VAL A 328 -32.92 -2.16 6.11
CA VAL A 328 -34.08 -1.46 5.55
C VAL A 328 -33.69 -0.85 4.21
N ALA A 329 -34.38 -1.25 3.14
CA ALA A 329 -34.12 -0.71 1.80
C ALA A 329 -34.57 0.77 1.68
N PRO A 330 -33.87 1.61 0.84
CA PRO A 330 -32.86 1.19 -0.12
C PRO A 330 -31.49 1.02 0.52
N ILE A 331 -30.69 0.03 0.04
CA ILE A 331 -29.29 -0.21 0.44
C ILE A 331 -28.48 -0.32 -0.85
N LYS A 332 -27.34 0.31 -0.92
CA LYS A 332 -26.45 0.26 -2.08
C LYS A 332 -25.38 -0.81 -1.91
N LYS A 333 -24.94 -1.36 -3.01
CA LYS A 333 -23.73 -2.19 -3.06
C LYS A 333 -22.55 -1.45 -2.42
N GLY A 334 -21.87 -2.11 -1.48
CA GLY A 334 -20.72 -1.53 -0.78
C GLY A 334 -21.05 -0.77 0.51
N ASP A 335 -22.34 -0.47 0.80
CA ASP A 335 -22.72 0.11 2.09
C ASP A 335 -22.31 -0.83 3.22
N ILE A 336 -21.72 -0.26 4.28
CA ILE A 336 -21.40 -1.02 5.50
C ILE A 336 -22.72 -1.29 6.22
N VAL A 337 -23.07 -2.56 6.36
CA VAL A 337 -24.33 -3.01 6.96
C VAL A 337 -24.17 -3.66 8.32
N GLY A 338 -22.95 -3.85 8.77
CA GLY A 338 -22.62 -4.43 10.05
C GLY A 338 -21.15 -4.74 10.19
N ILE A 339 -20.81 -5.53 11.19
CA ILE A 339 -19.46 -5.96 11.49
C ILE A 339 -19.40 -7.47 11.73
N LEU A 340 -18.23 -8.05 11.47
CA LEU A 340 -17.86 -9.41 11.83
C LEU A 340 -16.70 -9.36 12.82
N ASP A 341 -16.93 -9.81 14.06
CA ASP A 341 -15.87 -9.97 15.05
C ASP A 341 -15.20 -11.32 14.87
N VAL A 342 -13.88 -11.29 14.74
CA VAL A 342 -13.01 -12.47 14.72
C VAL A 342 -12.59 -12.77 16.16
N VAL A 343 -12.86 -13.97 16.62
CA VAL A 343 -12.69 -14.37 18.02
C VAL A 343 -11.68 -15.51 18.11
N ASP A 344 -10.72 -15.39 19.02
CA ASP A 344 -9.73 -16.43 19.28
C ASP A 344 -10.28 -17.60 20.15
N GLU A 345 -9.44 -18.58 20.43
CA GLU A 345 -9.79 -19.75 21.24
C GLU A 345 -10.16 -19.39 22.69
N ASN A 346 -9.75 -18.22 23.18
CA ASN A 346 -10.06 -17.71 24.52
C ASN A 346 -11.33 -16.84 24.54
N SER A 347 -12.09 -16.80 23.43
CA SER A 347 -13.27 -15.95 23.25
C SER A 347 -12.96 -14.44 23.31
N GLN A 348 -11.74 -14.05 22.99
CA GLN A 348 -11.35 -12.64 22.86
C GLN A 348 -11.51 -12.16 21.42
N VAL A 349 -12.12 -11.00 21.22
CA VAL A 349 -12.17 -10.36 19.90
C VAL A 349 -10.77 -9.85 19.56
N ILE A 350 -10.20 -10.41 18.49
CA ILE A 350 -8.83 -10.09 18.01
C ILE A 350 -8.84 -9.19 16.78
N ASP A 351 -9.99 -9.10 16.10
CA ASP A 351 -10.17 -8.25 14.93
C ASP A 351 -11.65 -7.98 14.68
N THR A 352 -11.97 -6.87 14.02
CA THR A 352 -13.34 -6.52 13.61
C THR A 352 -13.33 -6.07 12.16
N LEU A 353 -14.18 -6.69 11.34
CA LEU A 353 -14.22 -6.53 9.90
C LEU A 353 -15.56 -5.95 9.46
N ASP A 354 -15.54 -5.06 8.49
CA ASP A 354 -16.75 -4.48 7.92
C ASP A 354 -17.49 -5.49 7.03
N VAL A 355 -18.79 -5.60 7.27
CA VAL A 355 -19.70 -6.43 6.49
C VAL A 355 -20.51 -5.55 5.52
N THR A 356 -20.65 -5.99 4.28
CA THR A 356 -21.35 -5.30 3.20
C THR A 356 -22.23 -6.25 2.40
N ILE A 357 -22.80 -5.74 1.30
CA ILE A 357 -23.60 -6.49 0.32
C ILE A 357 -23.05 -6.27 -1.10
N LEU A 358 -23.22 -7.26 -1.99
CA LEU A 358 -22.67 -7.23 -3.36
C LEU A 358 -23.61 -6.63 -4.41
N GLU A 359 -24.83 -6.25 -4.05
CA GLU A 359 -25.82 -5.75 -4.99
C GLU A 359 -26.70 -4.65 -4.37
N ASP A 360 -27.22 -3.77 -5.21
CA ASP A 360 -28.19 -2.76 -4.80
C ASP A 360 -29.53 -3.42 -4.45
N ILE A 361 -30.13 -3.00 -3.34
CA ILE A 361 -31.48 -3.41 -2.94
C ILE A 361 -32.39 -2.17 -2.95
N PRO A 362 -33.08 -1.91 -4.07
CA PRO A 362 -34.04 -0.81 -4.14
C PRO A 362 -35.24 -1.03 -3.21
N LYS A 363 -35.88 0.06 -2.81
CA LYS A 363 -37.12 0.00 -2.06
C LYS A 363 -38.25 -0.57 -2.94
N SER A 364 -39.04 -1.51 -2.41
CA SER A 364 -40.20 -2.06 -3.10
C SER A 364 -41.31 -1.00 -3.22
N ASN A 365 -42.00 -0.99 -4.36
CA ASN A 365 -43.20 -0.17 -4.52
C ASN A 365 -44.41 -0.84 -3.84
N LEU A 366 -45.54 -0.11 -3.76
CA LEU A 366 -46.75 -0.60 -3.10
C LEU A 366 -47.31 -1.88 -3.69
N TRP A 367 -47.18 -2.05 -5.03
CA TRP A 367 -47.67 -3.24 -5.72
C TRP A 367 -46.79 -4.45 -5.47
N GLU A 368 -45.48 -4.28 -5.50
CA GLU A 368 -44.53 -5.33 -5.15
C GLU A 368 -44.68 -5.78 -3.70
N SER A 369 -44.85 -4.81 -2.76
CA SER A 369 -45.12 -5.10 -1.35
C SER A 369 -46.42 -5.88 -1.15
N PHE A 370 -47.48 -5.51 -1.88
CA PHE A 370 -48.74 -6.23 -1.86
C PHE A 370 -48.59 -7.67 -2.37
N LEU A 371 -47.95 -7.87 -3.51
CA LEU A 371 -47.71 -9.19 -4.06
C LEU A 371 -46.88 -10.09 -3.13
N LYS A 372 -45.86 -9.54 -2.48
CA LYS A 372 -45.06 -10.24 -1.47
C LYS A 372 -45.93 -10.71 -0.31
N ASN A 373 -46.72 -9.81 0.26
CA ASN A 373 -47.60 -10.14 1.37
C ASN A 373 -48.64 -11.22 0.97
N LEU A 374 -49.17 -11.14 -0.24
CA LEU A 374 -50.09 -12.16 -0.78
C LEU A 374 -49.40 -13.53 -0.87
N LYS A 375 -48.14 -13.57 -1.35
CA LYS A 375 -47.33 -14.78 -1.45
C LYS A 375 -47.04 -15.38 -0.07
N HIS A 376 -46.78 -14.59 0.93
CA HIS A 376 -46.58 -15.06 2.31
C HIS A 376 -47.87 -15.69 2.89
N ILE A 377 -49.01 -15.07 2.67
CA ILE A 377 -50.30 -15.57 3.13
C ILE A 377 -50.60 -16.94 2.44
N THR A 378 -50.38 -17.03 1.14
CA THR A 378 -50.70 -18.27 0.36
C THR A 378 -49.70 -19.40 0.61
N SER A 379 -48.44 -19.08 1.02
CA SER A 379 -47.41 -20.09 1.31
C SER A 379 -47.42 -20.62 2.76
N GLY A 380 -48.38 -20.20 3.60
CA GLY A 380 -48.54 -20.69 4.98
C GLY A 380 -47.40 -20.28 5.93
N ARG A 381 -46.54 -19.34 5.55
CA ARG A 381 -45.54 -18.79 6.44
C ARG A 381 -46.17 -17.74 7.34
N ASN A 382 -46.39 -18.09 8.58
CA ASN A 382 -46.93 -17.17 9.59
C ASN A 382 -46.13 -15.87 9.65
N ILE A 383 -46.84 -14.76 9.53
CA ILE A 383 -46.36 -13.42 9.90
C ILE A 383 -46.34 -13.40 11.43
N ILE A 384 -45.26 -13.87 12.03
CA ILE A 384 -45.01 -13.64 13.45
C ILE A 384 -43.85 -12.65 13.54
N LYS A 385 -44.12 -11.59 14.29
CA LYS A 385 -43.43 -10.32 14.55
C LYS A 385 -41.91 -10.39 14.70
#